data_88f9e9b2429fa6c834a51e8319526c89
#
_entry.id   88f9e9b2429fa6c834a51e8319526c89
#
_cell.length_a   1.000
_cell.length_b   1.000
_cell.length_c   1.000
_cell.angle_alpha   90.00
_cell.angle_beta   90.00
_cell.angle_gamma   90.00
#
_symmetry.space_group_name_H-M   'P 1'
#
loop_
_entity.id
_entity.type
_entity.pdbx_description
1 polymer ?
#
loop_
_entity_poly.entity_id
_entity_poly.type
_entity_poly.pdbx_seq_one_letter_code
_entity_poly.pdbx_strand_id
1 'polypeptide(L)'
;MTRPNEYQKAARAELNQLITDHLPLVSRIAGYLKARVPKFIEYDDMVQIGTLGLMSAAESYKTDLGVEFKDYAKTRIKGAILDEVRRMSSMSRLAIKNSQLHSQAEHKLANDLGTKPSSKQVADYLGL
;
A
#
# COMPACT_ATOMS: atom_id res chain seq x y z
N MET A 1 26.37 -12.70 -15.26
CA MET A 1 25.94 -11.38 -14.81
C MET A 1 26.80 -10.32 -15.48
N THR A 2 26.18 -9.40 -16.21
CA THR A 2 26.91 -8.38 -16.98
C THR A 2 27.16 -7.16 -16.10
N ARG A 3 28.41 -6.68 -16.06
CA ARG A 3 28.71 -5.45 -15.36
C ARG A 3 28.16 -4.25 -16.14
N PRO A 4 27.55 -3.26 -15.46
CA PRO A 4 27.10 -2.05 -16.16
C PRO A 4 28.30 -1.28 -16.74
N ASN A 5 28.16 -0.73 -17.94
CA ASN A 5 29.17 0.13 -18.55
C ASN A 5 29.12 1.54 -17.95
N GLU A 6 30.06 2.41 -18.34
CA GLU A 6 30.15 3.76 -17.82
C GLU A 6 28.88 4.60 -18.08
N TYR A 7 28.27 4.42 -19.26
CA TYR A 7 27.02 5.11 -19.59
C TYR A 7 25.89 4.68 -18.65
N GLN A 8 25.74 3.39 -18.40
CA GLN A 8 24.71 2.83 -17.53
C GLN A 8 24.91 3.28 -16.07
N LYS A 9 26.16 3.34 -15.61
CA LYS A 9 26.49 3.84 -14.27
C LYS A 9 26.12 5.32 -14.12
N ALA A 10 26.42 6.13 -15.12
CA ALA A 10 26.09 7.55 -15.11
C ALA A 10 24.59 7.77 -15.11
N ALA A 11 23.84 7.04 -15.93
CA ALA A 11 22.40 7.13 -16.00
C ALA A 11 21.75 6.73 -14.66
N ARG A 12 22.28 5.68 -14.01
CA ARG A 12 21.78 5.23 -12.69
C ARG A 12 22.08 6.26 -11.61
N ALA A 13 23.25 6.90 -11.66
CA ALA A 13 23.61 7.95 -10.71
C ALA A 13 22.68 9.16 -10.83
N GLU A 14 22.34 9.57 -12.04
CA GLU A 14 21.39 10.64 -12.29
C GLU A 14 19.99 10.29 -11.77
N LEU A 15 19.55 9.07 -12.01
CA LEU A 15 18.26 8.57 -11.53
C LEU A 15 18.21 8.58 -10.00
N ASN A 16 19.26 8.06 -9.35
CA ASN A 16 19.36 8.04 -7.89
C ASN A 16 19.38 9.45 -7.30
N GLN A 17 20.06 10.37 -7.96
CA GLN A 17 20.09 11.77 -7.51
C GLN A 17 18.72 12.42 -7.61
N LEU A 18 18.00 12.15 -8.69
CA LEU A 18 16.65 12.65 -8.89
C LEU A 18 15.70 12.15 -7.78
N ILE A 19 15.80 10.88 -7.44
CA ILE A 19 15.01 10.29 -6.34
C ILE A 19 15.40 10.94 -5.01
N THR A 20 16.68 11.01 -4.70
CA THR A 20 17.17 11.56 -3.43
C THR A 20 16.74 13.02 -3.25
N ASP A 21 16.82 13.83 -4.29
CA ASP A 21 16.44 15.24 -4.24
C ASP A 21 14.95 15.44 -3.96
N HIS A 22 14.12 14.44 -4.26
CA HIS A 22 12.68 14.55 -4.11
C HIS A 22 12.10 13.70 -2.95
N LEU A 23 12.98 13.06 -2.15
CA LEU A 23 12.51 12.33 -0.93
C LEU A 23 11.75 13.23 0.03
N PRO A 24 12.15 14.50 0.29
CA PRO A 24 11.37 15.38 1.15
C PRO A 24 9.92 15.59 0.68
N LEU A 25 9.69 15.51 -0.63
CA LEU A 25 8.34 15.61 -1.20
C LEU A 25 7.46 14.46 -0.75
N VAL A 26 8.02 13.25 -0.68
CA VAL A 26 7.29 12.06 -0.19
C VAL A 26 6.82 12.27 1.25
N SER A 27 7.71 12.70 2.13
CA SER A 27 7.38 12.93 3.55
C SER A 27 6.31 14.00 3.71
N ARG A 28 6.37 15.05 2.90
CA ARG A 28 5.39 16.13 2.93
C ARG A 28 4.01 15.65 2.49
N ILE A 29 3.94 14.90 1.40
CA ILE A 29 2.68 14.36 0.89
C ILE A 29 2.10 13.34 1.88
N ALA A 30 2.93 12.44 2.41
CA ALA A 30 2.49 11.46 3.41
C ALA A 30 1.95 12.14 4.67
N GLY A 31 2.62 13.18 5.15
CA GLY A 31 2.17 13.96 6.29
C GLY A 31 0.84 14.65 6.06
N TYR A 32 0.65 15.22 4.88
CA TYR A 32 -0.62 15.83 4.50
C TYR A 32 -1.75 14.79 4.45
N LEU A 33 -1.49 13.64 3.85
CA LEU A 33 -2.50 12.59 3.70
C LEU A 33 -2.80 11.86 5.00
N LYS A 34 -1.85 11.80 5.95
CA LYS A 34 -2.03 11.09 7.22
C LYS A 34 -3.26 11.57 7.98
N ALA A 35 -3.55 12.87 7.96
CA ALA A 35 -4.71 13.44 8.63
C ALA A 35 -6.04 13.06 7.95
N ARG A 36 -6.00 12.53 6.73
CA ARG A 36 -7.17 12.24 5.88
C ARG A 36 -7.44 10.76 5.65
N VAL A 37 -6.55 9.90 6.14
CA VAL A 37 -6.68 8.44 6.00
C VAL A 37 -7.12 7.83 7.33
N PRO A 38 -7.62 6.58 7.32
CA PRO A 38 -7.97 5.91 8.58
C PRO A 38 -6.77 5.82 9.53
N LYS A 39 -7.04 5.88 10.84
CA LYS A 39 -6.00 5.93 11.86
C LYS A 39 -5.10 4.69 11.88
N PHE A 40 -5.59 3.55 11.41
CA PHE A 40 -4.79 2.32 11.37
C PHE A 40 -3.69 2.34 10.30
N ILE A 41 -3.72 3.31 9.39
CA ILE A 41 -2.68 3.47 8.36
C ILE A 41 -1.51 4.22 8.99
N GLU A 42 -0.34 3.57 9.06
CA GLU A 42 0.85 4.14 9.67
C GLU A 42 1.56 5.11 8.73
N TYR A 43 2.09 6.20 9.29
CA TYR A 43 2.83 7.20 8.52
C TYR A 43 4.04 6.59 7.82
N ASP A 44 4.80 5.72 8.51
CA ASP A 44 6.00 5.11 7.94
C ASP A 44 5.66 4.23 6.74
N ASP A 45 4.53 3.53 6.77
CA ASP A 45 4.07 2.73 5.65
C ASP A 45 3.72 3.62 4.45
N MET A 46 3.09 4.77 4.72
CA MET A 46 2.77 5.74 3.67
C MET A 46 4.03 6.30 3.02
N VAL A 47 5.07 6.58 3.80
CA VAL A 47 6.36 7.06 3.28
C VAL A 47 7.02 5.99 2.40
N GLN A 48 7.00 4.72 2.83
CA GLN A 48 7.56 3.63 2.03
C GLN A 48 6.83 3.49 0.70
N ILE A 49 5.53 3.48 0.71
CA ILE A 49 4.72 3.38 -0.51
C ILE A 49 4.93 4.60 -1.41
N GLY A 50 4.95 5.78 -0.82
CA GLY A 50 5.20 7.02 -1.56
C GLY A 50 6.59 7.03 -2.21
N THR A 51 7.59 6.49 -1.52
CA THR A 51 8.95 6.36 -2.06
C THR A 51 8.97 5.44 -3.29
N LEU A 52 8.23 4.33 -3.24
CA LEU A 52 8.09 3.47 -4.42
C LEU A 52 7.42 4.20 -5.58
N GLY A 53 6.41 5.03 -5.29
CA GLY A 53 5.78 5.89 -6.30
C GLY A 53 6.74 6.89 -6.90
N LEU A 54 7.61 7.48 -6.08
CA LEU A 54 8.65 8.39 -6.55
C LEU A 54 9.67 7.68 -7.44
N MET A 55 10.10 6.48 -7.06
CA MET A 55 11.03 5.68 -7.86
C MET A 55 10.43 5.34 -9.22
N SER A 56 9.17 4.93 -9.24
CA SER A 56 8.43 4.66 -10.47
C SER A 56 8.34 5.92 -11.35
N ALA A 57 8.06 7.07 -10.74
CA ALA A 57 8.01 8.34 -11.45
C ALA A 57 9.35 8.68 -12.08
N ALA A 58 10.46 8.50 -11.34
CA ALA A 58 11.79 8.79 -11.84
C ALA A 58 12.16 7.92 -13.04
N GLU A 59 11.76 6.65 -13.02
CA GLU A 59 12.03 5.70 -14.11
C GLU A 59 11.22 6.03 -15.37
N SER A 60 10.00 6.51 -15.22
CA SER A 60 9.10 6.74 -16.37
C SER A 60 9.04 8.19 -16.83
N TYR A 61 9.70 9.12 -16.13
CA TYR A 61 9.67 10.53 -16.50
C TYR A 61 10.49 10.79 -17.77
N LYS A 62 9.90 11.60 -18.65
CA LYS A 62 10.56 12.10 -19.87
C LYS A 62 10.37 13.60 -19.96
N THR A 63 11.42 14.31 -20.30
CA THR A 63 11.42 15.77 -20.37
C THR A 63 10.44 16.34 -21.41
N ASP A 64 10.05 15.52 -22.39
CA ASP A 64 9.10 15.92 -23.43
C ASP A 64 7.62 15.84 -23.02
N LEU A 65 7.35 15.44 -21.76
CA LEU A 65 5.98 15.35 -21.24
C LEU A 65 5.34 16.73 -20.99
N GLY A 66 6.12 17.80 -21.03
CA GLY A 66 5.61 19.16 -20.84
C GLY A 66 5.30 19.53 -19.41
N VAL A 67 5.68 18.69 -18.43
CA VAL A 67 5.50 18.96 -17.00
C VAL A 67 6.85 18.82 -16.30
N GLU A 68 7.05 19.56 -15.22
CA GLU A 68 8.22 19.41 -14.39
C GLU A 68 8.19 18.08 -13.64
N PHE A 69 9.37 17.54 -13.37
CA PHE A 69 9.46 16.27 -12.64
C PHE A 69 8.76 16.33 -11.28
N LYS A 70 8.92 17.43 -10.56
CA LYS A 70 8.29 17.60 -9.25
C LYS A 70 6.77 17.39 -9.31
N ASP A 71 6.12 17.98 -10.29
CA ASP A 71 4.67 17.87 -10.45
C ASP A 71 4.25 16.46 -10.91
N TYR A 72 5.02 15.87 -11.81
CA TYR A 72 4.82 14.51 -12.26
C TYR A 72 4.98 13.52 -11.10
N ALA A 73 6.03 13.67 -10.30
CA ALA A 73 6.29 12.83 -9.14
C ALA A 73 5.21 12.97 -8.07
N LYS A 74 4.75 14.21 -7.83
CA LYS A 74 3.71 14.49 -6.83
C LYS A 74 2.44 13.68 -7.09
N THR A 75 1.99 13.65 -8.33
CA THR A 75 0.82 12.87 -8.73
C THR A 75 1.03 11.37 -8.53
N ARG A 76 2.22 10.88 -8.90
CA ARG A 76 2.56 9.46 -8.76
C ARG A 76 2.70 9.04 -7.31
N ILE A 77 3.31 9.87 -6.48
CA ILE A 77 3.45 9.61 -5.04
C ILE A 77 2.08 9.54 -4.38
N LYS A 78 1.27 10.55 -4.61
CA LYS A 78 -0.09 10.62 -4.03
C LYS A 78 -0.95 9.45 -4.49
N GLY A 79 -0.90 9.12 -5.77
CA GLY A 79 -1.65 7.99 -6.34
C GLY A 79 -1.25 6.67 -5.72
N ALA A 80 0.06 6.42 -5.56
CA ALA A 80 0.58 5.19 -4.95
C ALA A 80 0.09 5.04 -3.50
N ILE A 81 0.18 6.11 -2.71
CA ILE A 81 -0.27 6.10 -1.31
C ILE A 81 -1.77 5.84 -1.23
N LEU A 82 -2.58 6.56 -2.00
CA LEU A 82 -4.04 6.41 -1.96
C LEU A 82 -4.50 5.04 -2.43
N ASP A 83 -3.85 4.46 -3.44
CA ASP A 83 -4.17 3.11 -3.91
C ASP A 83 -3.93 2.09 -2.80
N GLU A 84 -2.80 2.21 -2.09
CA GLU A 84 -2.49 1.32 -0.98
C GLU A 84 -3.46 1.49 0.19
N VAL A 85 -3.83 2.74 0.50
CA VAL A 85 -4.83 3.02 1.54
C VAL A 85 -6.16 2.36 1.20
N ARG A 86 -6.59 2.43 -0.05
CA ARG A 86 -7.83 1.78 -0.51
C ARG A 86 -7.75 0.26 -0.37
N ARG A 87 -6.61 -0.33 -0.73
CA ARG A 87 -6.38 -1.77 -0.60
C ARG A 87 -6.43 -2.21 0.85
N MET A 88 -5.73 -1.51 1.74
CA MET A 88 -5.69 -1.81 3.17
C MET A 88 -7.06 -1.65 3.82
N SER A 89 -7.80 -0.62 3.43
CA SER A 89 -9.15 -0.37 3.94
C SER A 89 -10.12 -1.47 3.50
N SER A 90 -10.03 -1.94 2.27
CA SER A 90 -10.85 -3.03 1.76
C SER A 90 -10.55 -4.34 2.48
N MET A 91 -9.26 -4.64 2.74
CA MET A 91 -8.86 -5.83 3.50
C MET A 91 -9.36 -5.77 4.94
N SER A 92 -9.29 -4.59 5.58
CA SER A 92 -9.78 -4.39 6.93
C SER A 92 -11.30 -4.64 7.02
N ARG A 93 -12.07 -4.09 6.08
CA ARG A 93 -13.51 -4.33 6.02
C ARG A 93 -13.84 -5.80 5.83
N LEU A 94 -13.11 -6.49 4.95
CA LEU A 94 -13.30 -7.90 4.71
C LEU A 94 -12.98 -8.74 5.95
N ALA A 95 -11.89 -8.41 6.64
CA ALA A 95 -11.50 -9.09 7.88
C ALA A 95 -12.57 -8.95 8.96
N ILE A 96 -13.15 -7.76 9.12
CA ILE A 96 -14.23 -7.51 10.07
C ILE A 96 -15.46 -8.34 9.70
N LYS A 97 -15.84 -8.33 8.42
CA LYS A 97 -16.99 -9.11 7.92
C LYS A 97 -16.80 -10.61 8.16
N ASN A 98 -15.60 -11.13 7.84
CA ASN A 98 -15.30 -12.55 8.06
C ASN A 98 -15.32 -12.91 9.53
N SER A 99 -14.82 -12.03 10.41
CA SER A 99 -14.87 -12.22 11.87
C SER A 99 -16.32 -12.29 12.37
N GLN A 100 -17.19 -11.41 11.88
CA GLN A 100 -18.61 -11.40 12.23
C GLN A 100 -19.32 -12.69 11.78
N LEU A 101 -19.05 -13.14 10.56
CA LEU A 101 -19.60 -14.38 10.03
C LEU A 101 -19.16 -15.58 10.85
N HIS A 102 -17.88 -15.62 11.24
CA HIS A 102 -17.34 -16.68 12.08
C HIS A 102 -18.03 -16.70 13.45
N SER A 103 -18.17 -15.55 14.10
CA SER A 103 -18.83 -15.43 15.40
C SER A 103 -20.29 -15.86 15.34
N GLN A 104 -21.00 -15.48 14.29
CA GLN A 104 -22.41 -15.87 14.10
C GLN A 104 -22.55 -17.38 13.90
N ALA A 105 -21.66 -17.98 13.10
CA ALA A 105 -21.65 -19.42 12.86
C ALA A 105 -21.35 -20.19 14.14
N GLU A 106 -20.35 -19.74 14.90
CA GLU A 106 -19.96 -20.35 16.17
C GLU A 106 -21.13 -20.32 17.16
N HIS A 107 -21.80 -19.18 17.28
CA HIS A 107 -22.94 -19.01 18.19
C HIS A 107 -24.10 -19.93 17.82
N LYS A 108 -24.44 -19.98 16.54
CA LYS A 108 -25.55 -20.86 16.07
C LYS A 108 -25.23 -22.34 16.28
N LEU A 109 -24.01 -22.77 15.97
CA LEU A 109 -23.61 -24.16 16.18
C LEU A 109 -23.59 -24.51 17.67
N ALA A 110 -23.13 -23.59 18.53
CA ALA A 110 -23.14 -23.81 19.97
C ALA A 110 -24.59 -24.04 20.48
N ASN A 111 -25.55 -23.27 19.99
CA ASN A 111 -26.96 -23.45 20.35
C ASN A 111 -27.52 -24.80 19.86
N ASP A 112 -27.17 -25.18 18.62
CA ASP A 112 -27.67 -26.44 18.04
C ASP A 112 -27.04 -27.66 18.68
N LEU A 113 -25.75 -27.62 19.03
CA LEU A 113 -25.00 -28.72 19.60
C LEU A 113 -25.07 -28.78 21.12
N GLY A 114 -25.46 -27.69 21.77
CA GLY A 114 -25.47 -27.58 23.24
C GLY A 114 -24.09 -27.51 23.87
N THR A 115 -23.04 -27.32 23.06
CA THR A 115 -21.65 -27.23 23.50
C THR A 115 -20.86 -26.40 22.51
N LYS A 116 -19.64 -25.96 22.92
CA LYS A 116 -18.76 -25.15 22.06
C LYS A 116 -18.34 -25.97 20.83
N PRO A 117 -18.57 -25.47 19.61
CA PRO A 117 -18.15 -26.16 18.40
C PRO A 117 -16.63 -26.12 18.21
N SER A 118 -16.09 -27.14 17.54
CA SER A 118 -14.68 -27.15 17.14
C SER A 118 -14.45 -26.21 15.95
N SER A 119 -13.19 -25.85 15.72
CA SER A 119 -12.81 -25.04 14.57
C SER A 119 -13.22 -25.72 13.25
N LYS A 120 -13.11 -27.05 13.18
CA LYS A 120 -13.51 -27.82 12.00
C LYS A 120 -15.02 -27.74 11.77
N GLN A 121 -15.81 -27.84 12.83
CA GLN A 121 -17.27 -27.74 12.72
C GLN A 121 -17.71 -26.37 12.21
N VAL A 122 -17.06 -25.32 12.69
CA VAL A 122 -17.34 -23.95 12.21
C VAL A 122 -16.95 -23.81 10.75
N ALA A 123 -15.79 -24.31 10.35
CA ALA A 123 -15.32 -24.25 8.97
C ALA A 123 -16.27 -24.99 8.03
N ASP A 124 -16.69 -26.20 8.40
CA ASP A 124 -17.64 -27.00 7.63
C ASP A 124 -18.99 -26.27 7.46
N TYR A 125 -19.48 -25.65 8.53
CA TYR A 125 -20.72 -24.88 8.51
C TYR A 125 -20.64 -23.70 7.55
N LEU A 126 -19.48 -23.01 7.50
CA LEU A 126 -19.24 -21.86 6.63
C LEU A 126 -18.90 -22.26 5.19
N GLY A 127 -18.70 -23.55 4.92
CA GLY A 127 -18.34 -24.05 3.58
C GLY A 127 -16.86 -23.87 3.23
N LEU A 128 -16.02 -23.80 4.23
CA LEU A 128 -14.57 -23.59 4.05
C LEU A 128 -13.79 -24.90 3.99
#